data_ba91252141a7741ff48e5ece90bc02f1
#
_entry.id   ba91252141a7741ff48e5ece90bc02f1
#
_cell.length_a   1.000
_cell.length_b   1.000
_cell.length_c   1.000
_cell.angle_alpha   90.00
_cell.angle_beta   90.00
_cell.angle_gamma   90.00
#
_symmetry.space_group_name_H-M   'P 1'
#
loop_
_entity.id
_entity.type
_entity.pdbx_description
1 polymer ?
#
loop_
_entity_poly.entity_id
_entity_poly.type
_entity_poly.pdbx_seq_one_letter_code
_entity_poly.pdbx_strand_id
1 'polypeptide(L)'
;MASATSMFYSSLTPVYHNLVPKHRLSLTVSCSSNNNNNINNNNSSAPPTALKTRRAADENIKDEARRIRLGVEDRHEFSAKYVPFNSGYDSAESYSLDEIVYRSRSGGLLDVQHDMDALKRYDGAYWRSLFDSRVGKTTWPYGSGVWSKKEWVLPEIDPDDIVSAFEGNSNLFWAERFGKEFLNMNDLWVKHCGISHTGSFKDLGMTVLVSQVNRLRKLNRHVVGVGCASTGDTSAALSAYCASAGIPSIVFLPANKISIAQLVQPIANGAFVLSIDTDFDGCMKLIREVTSELPIYLANSLNSLRLEGQKTAAIEILQQFDWEVPDWVIVPGGNLGNIYAFYKGFKMCQELGLVDRIPRLVCTQAANANPLYLYYKSGWENFNPITANSTFASAIQIGDPVSIERAVYALKNSNGIVEEATEEELMDATAQADSTGMFICPHTGVALTALIKLRKSGVIGPADRTVVVSTAHGLKFTQSKVDYHSKAIEGMQCQFANPPVQVKADFGSVMDLLQQYLKKGPKV
;
A
#
# COMPACT_ATOMS: atom_id res chain seq x y z
N MET A 1 53.36 -6.22 -4.35
CA MET A 1 53.14 -7.35 -3.46
C MET A 1 51.67 -7.30 -3.12
N ALA A 2 50.98 -7.89 -3.81
CA ALA A 2 50.12 -8.97 -4.11
C ALA A 2 49.44 -9.59 -2.90
N SER A 3 48.10 -9.66 -3.05
CA SER A 3 47.15 -10.66 -2.63
C SER A 3 46.66 -10.67 -1.19
N ALA A 4 45.37 -10.46 -1.07
CA ALA A 4 44.42 -11.40 -0.48
C ALA A 4 42.99 -10.85 -0.52
N THR A 5 42.32 -11.07 -1.63
CA THR A 5 40.83 -10.96 -1.64
C THR A 5 40.28 -11.89 -2.73
N SER A 6 40.16 -13.16 -2.41
CA SER A 6 39.31 -14.08 -3.17
C SER A 6 39.12 -15.34 -2.36
N MET A 7 37.97 -15.45 -1.76
CA MET A 7 37.34 -16.73 -1.36
C MET A 7 35.92 -16.43 -0.90
N PHE A 8 34.97 -16.71 -1.75
CA PHE A 8 33.64 -17.21 -1.50
C PHE A 8 32.75 -16.99 -2.73
N TYR A 9 33.08 -17.74 -3.79
CA TYR A 9 32.08 -18.13 -4.80
C TYR A 9 32.42 -19.56 -5.21
N SER A 10 31.85 -20.51 -4.51
CA SER A 10 31.77 -21.89 -5.00
C SER A 10 30.43 -22.09 -5.69
N SER A 11 30.53 -22.35 -6.96
CA SER A 11 29.50 -22.81 -7.87
C SER A 11 28.66 -23.96 -7.29
N LEU A 12 27.37 -23.75 -7.13
CA LEU A 12 26.38 -24.82 -7.00
C LEU A 12 25.66 -24.98 -8.34
N THR A 13 26.14 -25.92 -9.14
CA THR A 13 25.37 -26.51 -10.23
C THR A 13 24.37 -27.53 -9.64
N PRO A 14 23.07 -27.47 -9.96
CA PRO A 14 22.16 -28.50 -9.54
C PRO A 14 22.25 -29.71 -10.47
N VAL A 15 22.65 -30.83 -9.92
CA VAL A 15 22.54 -32.14 -10.56
C VAL A 15 21.11 -32.63 -10.37
N TYR A 16 20.36 -32.69 -11.47
CA TYR A 16 19.06 -33.37 -11.51
C TYR A 16 19.30 -34.89 -11.55
N HIS A 17 19.00 -35.59 -10.47
CA HIS A 17 18.77 -37.01 -10.49
C HIS A 17 17.28 -37.30 -10.43
N ASN A 18 16.81 -37.91 -11.51
CA ASN A 18 15.50 -38.57 -11.61
C ASN A 18 15.42 -39.72 -10.60
N LEU A 19 14.51 -39.60 -9.64
CA LEU A 19 14.00 -40.76 -8.91
C LEU A 19 12.49 -40.59 -8.69
N VAL A 20 11.72 -41.32 -9.49
CA VAL A 20 10.31 -41.57 -9.24
C VAL A 20 10.20 -42.78 -8.35
N PRO A 21 9.45 -42.77 -7.28
CA PRO A 21 8.78 -43.94 -6.76
C PRO A 21 7.26 -43.80 -6.86
N LYS A 22 6.69 -44.71 -7.63
CA LYS A 22 5.26 -45.06 -7.61
C LYS A 22 4.95 -45.73 -6.28
N HIS A 23 4.15 -45.12 -5.42
CA HIS A 23 3.29 -45.86 -4.49
C HIS A 23 1.99 -45.09 -4.31
N ARG A 24 0.93 -45.65 -4.90
CA ARG A 24 -0.47 -45.35 -4.55
C ARG A 24 -0.74 -45.96 -3.18
N LEU A 25 -1.12 -45.14 -2.23
CA LEU A 25 -1.83 -45.56 -1.02
C LEU A 25 -3.27 -45.03 -1.13
N SER A 26 -4.18 -45.97 -1.37
CA SER A 26 -5.63 -45.74 -1.26
C SER A 26 -6.00 -45.80 0.22
N LEU A 27 -6.50 -44.71 0.75
CA LEU A 27 -7.18 -44.70 2.04
C LEU A 27 -8.68 -44.79 1.80
N THR A 28 -9.23 -45.97 2.03
CA THR A 28 -10.67 -46.23 2.16
C THR A 28 -11.10 -45.83 3.58
N VAL A 29 -11.95 -44.85 3.67
CA VAL A 29 -12.64 -44.53 4.95
C VAL A 29 -13.95 -45.32 4.94
N SER A 30 -14.05 -46.32 5.82
CA SER A 30 -15.29 -47.03 6.09
C SER A 30 -16.09 -46.30 7.16
N CYS A 31 -17.31 -45.87 6.80
CA CYS A 31 -18.32 -45.48 7.77
C CYS A 31 -18.91 -46.73 8.42
N SER A 32 -18.79 -46.87 9.71
CA SER A 32 -19.63 -47.80 10.51
C SER A 32 -20.54 -46.99 11.42
N SER A 33 -21.81 -47.11 11.12
CA SER A 33 -22.90 -46.73 12.01
C SER A 33 -23.01 -47.71 13.18
N ASN A 34 -23.08 -47.22 14.41
CA ASN A 34 -23.69 -47.95 15.50
C ASN A 34 -24.45 -46.98 16.44
N ASN A 35 -25.74 -47.19 16.49
CA ASN A 35 -26.62 -46.75 17.55
C ASN A 35 -26.28 -47.51 18.83
N ASN A 36 -26.29 -46.83 19.99
CA ASN A 36 -27.14 -47.18 21.12
C ASN A 36 -26.99 -46.21 22.28
N ASN A 37 -28.15 -45.95 22.82
CA ASN A 37 -28.57 -45.26 24.05
C ASN A 37 -27.74 -45.46 25.30
N ASN A 38 -27.58 -44.46 26.12
CA ASN A 38 -28.23 -44.19 27.41
C ASN A 38 -27.37 -43.37 28.39
N ILE A 39 -27.97 -42.28 28.87
CA ILE A 39 -28.09 -41.80 30.27
C ILE A 39 -26.79 -41.45 31.04
N ASN A 40 -26.57 -40.19 31.34
CA ASN A 40 -26.78 -39.41 32.56
C ASN A 40 -25.91 -38.15 32.66
N ASN A 41 -26.59 -37.10 33.00
CA ASN A 41 -26.24 -35.89 33.74
C ASN A 41 -24.79 -35.70 34.21
N ASN A 42 -24.14 -34.57 33.80
CA ASN A 42 -23.81 -33.55 34.79
C ASN A 42 -23.38 -32.22 34.14
N ASN A 43 -23.84 -31.18 34.77
CA ASN A 43 -23.65 -29.76 34.50
C ASN A 43 -22.22 -29.34 34.25
N SER A 44 -21.96 -28.58 33.16
CA SER A 44 -21.05 -27.45 33.18
C SER A 44 -21.52 -26.40 32.18
N SER A 45 -21.80 -25.24 32.71
CA SER A 45 -22.35 -24.06 32.06
C SER A 45 -21.36 -23.46 31.04
N ALA A 46 -21.73 -23.46 29.77
CA ALA A 46 -21.11 -22.62 28.77
C ALA A 46 -21.77 -21.21 28.76
N PRO A 47 -21.05 -20.14 28.51
CA PRO A 47 -21.58 -18.79 28.63
C PRO A 47 -22.64 -18.50 27.55
N PRO A 48 -23.71 -17.74 27.88
CA PRO A 48 -24.90 -17.55 27.02
C PRO A 48 -24.72 -16.69 25.77
N THR A 49 -23.53 -16.14 25.52
CA THR A 49 -23.30 -15.13 24.48
C THR A 49 -23.12 -15.72 23.07
N ALA A 50 -22.60 -16.93 22.94
CA ALA A 50 -22.34 -17.55 21.64
C ALA A 50 -23.60 -18.06 20.89
N LEU A 51 -24.68 -18.34 21.61
CA LEU A 51 -25.95 -18.81 21.01
C LEU A 51 -26.83 -17.67 20.47
N LYS A 52 -26.74 -16.47 21.05
CA LYS A 52 -27.52 -15.30 20.58
C LYS A 52 -26.97 -14.72 19.27
N THR A 53 -25.66 -14.74 19.09
CA THR A 53 -25.01 -14.25 17.85
C THR A 53 -25.25 -15.18 16.66
N ARG A 54 -25.30 -16.49 16.85
CA ARG A 54 -25.66 -17.43 15.77
C ARG A 54 -27.11 -17.29 15.33
N ARG A 55 -28.05 -17.10 16.24
CA ARG A 55 -29.46 -16.93 15.88
C ARG A 55 -29.74 -15.62 15.13
N ALA A 56 -29.10 -14.52 15.49
CA ALA A 56 -29.22 -13.25 14.77
C ALA A 56 -28.59 -13.30 13.37
N ALA A 57 -27.48 -14.03 13.18
CA ALA A 57 -26.89 -14.26 11.87
C ALA A 57 -27.78 -15.15 10.99
N ASP A 58 -28.37 -16.22 11.55
CA ASP A 58 -29.28 -17.12 10.83
C ASP A 58 -30.63 -16.44 10.47
N GLU A 59 -31.12 -15.51 11.27
CA GLU A 59 -32.30 -14.71 10.96
C GLU A 59 -32.03 -13.67 9.87
N ASN A 60 -30.90 -13.00 9.88
CA ASN A 60 -30.49 -12.09 8.80
C ASN A 60 -30.29 -12.84 7.46
N ILE A 61 -29.68 -14.02 7.46
CA ILE A 61 -29.51 -14.85 6.25
C ILE A 61 -30.89 -15.31 5.72
N LYS A 62 -31.83 -15.63 6.58
CA LYS A 62 -33.18 -16.01 6.17
C LYS A 62 -34.02 -14.84 5.64
N ASP A 63 -33.84 -13.65 6.20
CA ASP A 63 -34.50 -12.44 5.71
C ASP A 63 -33.90 -11.97 4.37
N GLU A 64 -32.59 -12.09 4.19
CA GLU A 64 -31.92 -11.79 2.94
C GLU A 64 -32.30 -12.79 1.83
N ALA A 65 -32.34 -14.10 2.14
CA ALA A 65 -32.86 -15.13 1.24
C ALA A 65 -34.34 -14.97 0.90
N ARG A 66 -35.13 -14.37 1.79
CA ARG A 66 -36.55 -14.06 1.57
C ARG A 66 -36.73 -12.83 0.67
N ARG A 67 -35.87 -11.82 0.78
CA ARG A 67 -35.82 -10.64 -0.10
C ARG A 67 -35.45 -11.00 -1.53
N ILE A 68 -34.47 -11.89 -1.71
CA ILE A 68 -34.05 -12.41 -3.02
C ILE A 68 -35.19 -13.21 -3.70
N ARG A 69 -36.01 -13.96 -2.94
CA ARG A 69 -37.16 -14.69 -3.48
C ARG A 69 -38.36 -13.82 -3.88
N LEU A 70 -38.40 -12.58 -3.38
CA LEU A 70 -39.52 -11.67 -3.64
C LEU A 70 -39.30 -10.72 -4.81
N GLY A 71 -38.17 -10.86 -5.57
CA GLY A 71 -37.93 -10.08 -6.78
C GLY A 71 -37.82 -8.57 -6.52
N VAL A 72 -37.48 -8.16 -5.30
CA VAL A 72 -37.11 -6.79 -5.00
C VAL A 72 -35.71 -6.61 -5.58
N GLU A 73 -35.59 -5.93 -6.71
CA GLU A 73 -34.31 -5.43 -7.19
C GLU A 73 -33.68 -4.66 -6.03
N ASP A 74 -32.62 -5.22 -5.43
CA ASP A 74 -31.79 -4.55 -4.45
C ASP A 74 -31.11 -3.38 -5.18
N ARG A 75 -31.79 -2.23 -5.25
CA ARG A 75 -31.12 -0.97 -5.59
C ARG A 75 -30.16 -0.70 -4.45
N HIS A 76 -28.89 -0.90 -4.71
CA HIS A 76 -27.85 -0.51 -3.76
C HIS A 76 -28.11 0.95 -3.34
N GLU A 77 -28.15 1.19 -2.03
CA GLU A 77 -28.43 2.52 -1.47
C GLU A 77 -27.42 3.57 -1.95
N PHE A 78 -26.19 3.12 -2.20
CA PHE A 78 -25.09 3.94 -2.67
C PHE A 78 -24.54 3.38 -3.98
N SER A 79 -24.11 4.28 -4.87
CA SER A 79 -23.54 3.94 -6.17
C SER A 79 -22.27 4.74 -6.47
N ALA A 80 -21.50 4.27 -7.45
CA ALA A 80 -20.33 4.96 -7.97
C ALA A 80 -20.16 4.67 -9.47
N LYS A 81 -19.47 5.57 -10.19
CA LYS A 81 -19.21 5.47 -11.62
C LYS A 81 -17.86 6.05 -11.98
N TYR A 82 -17.30 5.64 -13.12
CA TYR A 82 -16.14 6.33 -13.67
C TYR A 82 -16.60 7.61 -14.39
N VAL A 83 -15.83 8.67 -14.20
CA VAL A 83 -15.96 9.95 -14.89
C VAL A 83 -14.60 10.45 -15.35
N PRO A 84 -14.48 11.26 -16.41
CA PRO A 84 -13.23 11.92 -16.73
C PRO A 84 -12.74 12.79 -15.57
N PHE A 85 -11.44 12.68 -15.25
CA PHE A 85 -10.84 13.50 -14.19
C PHE A 85 -10.97 14.99 -14.53
N ASN A 86 -11.29 15.83 -13.55
CA ASN A 86 -11.59 17.26 -13.69
C ASN A 86 -12.82 17.60 -14.57
N SER A 87 -13.64 16.63 -14.95
CA SER A 87 -14.94 16.96 -15.49
C SER A 87 -15.83 17.52 -14.38
N GLY A 88 -16.51 18.65 -14.66
CA GLY A 88 -17.54 19.16 -13.75
C GLY A 88 -18.64 18.14 -13.50
N TYR A 89 -19.44 18.35 -12.46
CA TYR A 89 -20.57 17.47 -12.11
C TYR A 89 -21.56 17.23 -13.26
N ASP A 90 -21.59 18.13 -14.25
CA ASP A 90 -22.46 18.07 -15.43
C ASP A 90 -21.87 17.32 -16.62
N SER A 91 -20.74 16.62 -16.48
CA SER A 91 -20.16 15.85 -17.58
C SER A 91 -21.11 14.72 -17.99
N ALA A 92 -21.51 14.75 -19.25
CA ALA A 92 -22.34 13.69 -19.86
C ALA A 92 -21.55 12.37 -20.02
N GLU A 93 -20.21 12.39 -19.93
CA GLU A 93 -19.37 11.21 -20.07
C GLU A 93 -19.21 10.50 -18.74
N SER A 94 -19.76 9.31 -18.64
CA SER A 94 -19.57 8.42 -17.49
C SER A 94 -19.64 6.96 -17.94
N TYR A 95 -19.06 6.06 -17.12
CA TYR A 95 -19.05 4.64 -17.37
C TYR A 95 -19.40 3.88 -16.08
N SER A 96 -20.10 2.76 -16.23
CA SER A 96 -20.33 1.85 -15.11
C SER A 96 -19.00 1.30 -14.57
N LEU A 97 -18.92 1.03 -13.26
CA LEU A 97 -17.77 0.32 -12.70
C LEU A 97 -17.66 -1.12 -13.26
N ASP A 98 -18.71 -1.67 -13.84
CA ASP A 98 -18.71 -2.98 -14.51
C ASP A 98 -18.25 -2.93 -15.98
N GLU A 99 -17.80 -1.76 -16.45
CA GLU A 99 -17.13 -1.59 -17.73
C GLU A 99 -15.61 -1.64 -17.56
N ILE A 100 -14.91 -2.22 -18.55
CA ILE A 100 -13.45 -2.28 -18.57
C ILE A 100 -12.95 -1.06 -19.33
N VAL A 101 -12.72 0.03 -18.62
CA VAL A 101 -12.24 1.30 -19.17
C VAL A 101 -11.08 1.85 -18.33
N TYR A 102 -10.10 2.43 -18.99
CA TYR A 102 -8.91 2.99 -18.32
C TYR A 102 -8.70 4.47 -18.60
N ARG A 103 -9.32 4.99 -19.66
CA ARG A 103 -9.24 6.38 -20.10
C ARG A 103 -10.59 6.85 -20.61
N SER A 104 -10.82 8.17 -20.57
CA SER A 104 -11.95 8.82 -21.22
C SER A 104 -11.86 8.70 -22.75
N ARG A 105 -12.93 9.03 -23.44
CA ARG A 105 -12.95 9.09 -24.93
C ARG A 105 -11.93 10.06 -25.50
N SER A 106 -11.61 11.11 -24.74
CA SER A 106 -10.55 12.08 -25.11
C SER A 106 -9.13 11.59 -24.77
N GLY A 107 -8.98 10.39 -24.19
CA GLY A 107 -7.68 9.84 -23.74
C GLY A 107 -7.22 10.33 -22.37
N GLY A 108 -8.02 11.15 -21.67
CA GLY A 108 -7.73 11.66 -20.34
C GLY A 108 -7.85 10.61 -19.24
N LEU A 109 -7.42 10.97 -18.03
CA LEU A 109 -7.55 10.12 -16.84
C LEU A 109 -9.03 9.99 -16.43
N LEU A 110 -9.39 8.87 -15.83
CA LEU A 110 -10.69 8.67 -15.20
C LEU A 110 -10.57 8.79 -13.69
N ASP A 111 -11.65 9.17 -13.03
CA ASP A 111 -11.80 9.07 -11.58
C ASP A 111 -13.07 8.30 -11.23
N VAL A 112 -13.19 7.85 -9.98
CA VAL A 112 -14.41 7.25 -9.44
C VAL A 112 -15.20 8.34 -8.73
N GLN A 113 -16.41 8.60 -9.20
CA GLN A 113 -17.35 9.53 -8.59
C GLN A 113 -18.43 8.75 -7.86
N HIS A 114 -18.55 9.00 -6.57
CA HIS A 114 -19.62 8.45 -5.73
C HIS A 114 -20.88 9.31 -5.85
N ASP A 115 -22.04 8.70 -5.62
CA ASP A 115 -23.32 9.41 -5.45
C ASP A 115 -23.29 10.16 -4.10
N MET A 116 -22.78 11.39 -4.15
CA MET A 116 -22.64 12.22 -2.96
C MET A 116 -23.98 12.61 -2.35
N ASP A 117 -25.05 12.69 -3.14
CA ASP A 117 -26.39 13.04 -2.64
C ASP A 117 -26.96 11.87 -1.82
N ALA A 118 -26.72 10.65 -2.26
CA ALA A 118 -27.07 9.46 -1.47
C ALA A 118 -26.27 9.40 -0.17
N LEU A 119 -24.96 9.66 -0.22
CA LEU A 119 -24.10 9.62 0.97
C LEU A 119 -24.47 10.73 1.98
N LYS A 120 -24.86 11.92 1.52
CA LYS A 120 -25.28 13.05 2.36
C LYS A 120 -26.62 12.87 3.06
N ARG A 121 -27.37 11.78 2.77
CA ARG A 121 -28.55 11.42 3.58
C ARG A 121 -28.19 11.10 5.01
N TYR A 122 -26.95 10.75 5.26
CA TYR A 122 -26.37 10.49 6.57
C TYR A 122 -25.37 11.58 6.93
N ASP A 123 -25.44 12.04 8.17
CA ASP A 123 -24.53 13.07 8.67
C ASP A 123 -23.13 12.53 9.02
N GLY A 124 -22.21 13.45 9.30
CA GLY A 124 -20.85 13.08 9.67
C GLY A 124 -20.76 12.24 10.95
N ALA A 125 -21.68 12.42 11.90
CA ALA A 125 -21.72 11.64 13.15
C ALA A 125 -22.09 10.18 12.88
N TYR A 126 -23.04 9.94 11.97
CA TYR A 126 -23.39 8.60 11.52
C TYR A 126 -22.17 7.88 10.90
N TRP A 127 -21.49 8.54 9.95
CA TRP A 127 -20.34 7.94 9.28
C TRP A 127 -19.18 7.65 10.24
N ARG A 128 -18.87 8.56 11.16
CA ARG A 128 -17.87 8.33 12.21
C ARG A 128 -18.25 7.09 13.04
N SER A 129 -19.46 7.06 13.57
CA SER A 129 -19.94 5.95 14.40
C SER A 129 -19.90 4.62 13.65
N LEU A 130 -20.31 4.60 12.38
CA LEU A 130 -20.29 3.41 11.55
C LEU A 130 -18.86 2.88 11.36
N PHE A 131 -17.93 3.73 10.95
CA PHE A 131 -16.55 3.32 10.71
C PHE A 131 -15.83 2.91 12.00
N ASP A 132 -16.04 3.63 13.10
CA ASP A 132 -15.44 3.31 14.40
C ASP A 132 -15.98 1.97 14.95
N SER A 133 -17.25 1.68 14.74
CA SER A 133 -17.85 0.40 15.15
C SER A 133 -17.24 -0.81 14.46
N ARG A 134 -16.62 -0.63 13.31
CA ARG A 134 -16.00 -1.69 12.48
C ARG A 134 -14.52 -1.94 12.78
N VAL A 135 -13.84 -1.01 13.49
CA VAL A 135 -12.42 -1.15 13.83
C VAL A 135 -12.20 -2.36 14.74
N GLY A 136 -11.18 -3.16 14.41
CA GLY A 136 -10.81 -4.34 15.21
C GLY A 136 -11.82 -5.48 15.17
N LYS A 137 -12.81 -5.44 14.28
CA LYS A 137 -13.76 -6.54 14.08
C LYS A 137 -13.25 -7.49 12.99
N THR A 138 -13.67 -8.75 13.08
CA THR A 138 -13.42 -9.78 12.05
C THR A 138 -14.68 -10.08 11.24
N THR A 139 -15.75 -9.31 11.43
CA THR A 139 -17.01 -9.47 10.68
C THR A 139 -16.79 -9.18 9.21
N TRP A 140 -16.98 -10.19 8.37
CA TRP A 140 -16.83 -10.06 6.93
C TRP A 140 -17.90 -9.14 6.33
N PRO A 141 -17.54 -8.25 5.38
CA PRO A 141 -16.21 -7.94 4.90
C PRO A 141 -15.50 -6.81 5.71
N TYR A 142 -16.11 -6.29 6.74
CA TYR A 142 -15.79 -5.04 7.41
C TYR A 142 -14.55 -5.07 8.32
N GLY A 143 -13.85 -6.20 8.44
CA GLY A 143 -12.65 -6.31 9.26
C GLY A 143 -11.40 -5.65 8.68
N SER A 144 -11.38 -5.42 7.39
CA SER A 144 -10.30 -4.70 6.67
C SER A 144 -10.41 -3.19 6.89
N GLY A 145 -9.27 -2.49 6.89
CA GLY A 145 -9.25 -1.02 6.91
C GLY A 145 -9.89 -0.40 5.67
N VAL A 146 -9.78 -1.09 4.53
CA VAL A 146 -10.42 -0.69 3.27
C VAL A 146 -11.92 -0.98 3.30
N TRP A 147 -12.29 -2.22 3.56
CA TRP A 147 -13.68 -2.68 3.46
C TRP A 147 -14.55 -2.28 4.64
N SER A 148 -13.96 -1.82 5.75
CA SER A 148 -14.72 -1.13 6.81
C SER A 148 -15.44 0.13 6.30
N LYS A 149 -15.01 0.63 5.14
CA LYS A 149 -15.53 1.81 4.44
C LYS A 149 -16.11 1.45 3.06
N LYS A 150 -16.70 0.24 2.93
CA LYS A 150 -17.23 -0.33 1.68
C LYS A 150 -18.11 0.67 0.91
N GLU A 151 -18.99 1.38 1.60
CA GLU A 151 -19.91 2.36 1.05
C GLU A 151 -19.18 3.52 0.34
N TRP A 152 -17.96 3.82 0.77
CA TRP A 152 -17.13 4.89 0.23
C TRP A 152 -16.03 4.38 -0.73
N VAL A 153 -15.90 3.07 -0.90
CA VAL A 153 -14.86 2.46 -1.74
C VAL A 153 -15.47 1.86 -3.00
N LEU A 154 -16.34 0.87 -2.84
CA LEU A 154 -16.99 0.17 -3.94
C LEU A 154 -18.39 -0.27 -3.46
N PRO A 155 -19.35 0.67 -3.43
CA PRO A 155 -20.62 0.48 -2.73
C PRO A 155 -21.43 -0.70 -3.26
N GLU A 156 -21.44 -0.91 -4.58
CA GLU A 156 -22.26 -1.90 -5.27
C GLU A 156 -21.65 -3.30 -5.32
N ILE A 157 -20.44 -3.50 -4.74
CA ILE A 157 -19.82 -4.83 -4.72
C ILE A 157 -20.51 -5.77 -3.74
N ASP A 158 -20.76 -6.99 -4.20
CA ASP A 158 -21.23 -8.04 -3.32
C ASP A 158 -20.12 -8.48 -2.35
N PRO A 159 -20.40 -8.70 -1.05
CA PRO A 159 -19.43 -9.23 -0.10
C PRO A 159 -18.73 -10.52 -0.56
N ASP A 160 -19.41 -11.37 -1.34
CA ASP A 160 -18.86 -12.62 -1.88
C ASP A 160 -17.86 -12.39 -3.05
N ASP A 161 -17.82 -11.18 -3.60
CA ASP A 161 -16.85 -10.80 -4.63
C ASP A 161 -15.58 -10.19 -4.05
N ILE A 162 -15.61 -9.81 -2.78
CA ILE A 162 -14.49 -9.15 -2.11
C ILE A 162 -13.34 -10.14 -1.88
N VAL A 163 -12.14 -9.71 -2.26
CA VAL A 163 -10.88 -10.40 -2.03
C VAL A 163 -10.04 -9.54 -1.09
N SER A 164 -9.86 -9.99 0.14
CA SER A 164 -9.16 -9.21 1.18
C SER A 164 -8.22 -10.09 1.99
N ALA A 165 -7.07 -9.55 2.31
CA ALA A 165 -6.12 -10.07 3.29
C ALA A 165 -6.17 -9.27 4.61
N PHE A 166 -7.30 -8.62 4.90
CA PHE A 166 -7.53 -7.72 6.02
C PHE A 166 -6.56 -6.52 6.06
N GLU A 167 -6.20 -6.03 4.89
CA GLU A 167 -5.33 -4.86 4.67
C GLU A 167 -5.93 -3.56 5.25
N GLY A 168 -5.06 -2.59 5.49
CA GLY A 168 -5.43 -1.36 6.17
C GLY A 168 -5.40 -1.51 7.69
N ASN A 169 -6.04 -0.60 8.41
CA ASN A 169 -5.94 -0.46 9.87
C ASN A 169 -4.47 -0.41 10.32
N SER A 170 -3.61 0.15 9.47
CA SER A 170 -2.18 0.22 9.72
C SER A 170 -1.87 1.19 10.86
N ASN A 171 -0.75 0.93 11.54
CA ASN A 171 -0.37 1.70 12.71
C ASN A 171 -0.17 3.18 12.38
N LEU A 172 -0.74 4.04 13.21
CA LEU A 172 -0.36 5.43 13.34
C LEU A 172 0.37 5.54 14.68
N PHE A 173 1.69 5.64 14.67
CA PHE A 173 2.47 5.64 15.89
C PHE A 173 3.19 6.98 16.11
N TRP A 174 3.30 7.35 17.38
CA TRP A 174 4.01 8.54 17.79
C TRP A 174 5.52 8.36 17.65
N ALA A 175 6.13 9.11 16.73
CA ALA A 175 7.56 9.09 16.48
C ALA A 175 8.30 10.01 17.49
N GLU A 176 8.04 9.80 18.78
CA GLU A 176 8.45 10.69 19.89
C GLU A 176 9.94 10.98 19.87
N ARG A 177 10.76 9.92 19.87
CA ARG A 177 12.21 10.08 19.96
C ARG A 177 12.77 10.80 18.73
N PHE A 178 12.36 10.41 17.54
CA PHE A 178 12.80 11.09 16.31
C PHE A 178 12.35 12.56 16.29
N GLY A 179 11.11 12.84 16.64
CA GLY A 179 10.57 14.19 16.68
C GLY A 179 11.31 15.07 17.70
N LYS A 180 11.46 14.63 18.94
CA LYS A 180 12.07 15.42 20.01
C LYS A 180 13.57 15.60 19.84
N GLU A 181 14.31 14.54 19.58
CA GLU A 181 15.78 14.59 19.54
C GLU A 181 16.33 15.27 18.28
N PHE A 182 15.69 15.06 17.12
CA PHE A 182 16.24 15.53 15.84
C PHE A 182 15.52 16.78 15.28
N LEU A 183 14.25 16.98 15.63
CA LEU A 183 13.43 18.04 15.02
C LEU A 183 12.87 19.07 16.00
N ASN A 184 13.02 18.85 17.29
CA ASN A 184 12.35 19.64 18.33
C ASN A 184 10.83 19.75 18.07
N MET A 185 10.19 18.60 17.77
CA MET A 185 8.76 18.45 17.54
C MET A 185 8.18 17.46 18.55
N ASN A 186 7.04 17.81 19.14
CA ASN A 186 6.36 16.94 20.11
C ASN A 186 5.23 16.11 19.49
N ASP A 187 4.68 16.54 18.35
CA ASP A 187 3.47 15.95 17.73
C ASP A 187 3.77 15.43 16.32
N LEU A 188 4.78 14.54 16.24
CA LEU A 188 5.20 13.86 15.01
C LEU A 188 4.73 12.41 15.02
N TRP A 189 4.02 12.01 13.97
CA TRP A 189 3.43 10.69 13.79
C TRP A 189 3.83 10.05 12.49
N VAL A 190 3.84 8.72 12.46
CA VAL A 190 4.10 7.95 11.24
C VAL A 190 2.92 7.02 10.96
N LYS A 191 2.28 7.20 9.81
CA LYS A 191 1.28 6.26 9.27
C LYS A 191 2.01 5.14 8.54
N HIS A 192 2.17 3.99 9.20
CA HIS A 192 3.00 2.89 8.73
C HIS A 192 2.23 1.93 7.81
N CYS A 193 1.92 2.36 6.59
CA CYS A 193 1.22 1.54 5.58
C CYS A 193 2.08 0.37 5.05
N GLY A 194 3.34 0.29 5.41
CA GLY A 194 4.23 -0.84 5.10
C GLY A 194 3.98 -2.08 5.98
N ILE A 195 3.28 -1.95 7.10
CA ILE A 195 2.78 -3.09 7.87
C ILE A 195 1.46 -3.54 7.24
N SER A 196 1.57 -4.31 6.19
CA SER A 196 0.49 -4.82 5.37
C SER A 196 0.84 -6.21 4.86
N HIS A 197 -0.11 -6.93 4.27
CA HIS A 197 0.04 -8.31 3.84
C HIS A 197 1.29 -8.54 2.95
N THR A 198 1.51 -7.70 1.95
CA THR A 198 2.69 -7.80 1.07
C THR A 198 3.83 -6.85 1.44
N GLY A 199 3.69 -6.11 2.53
CA GLY A 199 4.71 -5.18 3.02
C GLY A 199 4.67 -3.81 2.35
N SER A 200 3.55 -3.38 1.76
CA SER A 200 3.40 -2.02 1.20
C SER A 200 1.96 -1.56 1.09
N PHE A 201 1.76 -0.24 0.99
CA PHE A 201 0.46 0.40 0.79
C PHE A 201 -0.27 -0.03 -0.50
N LYS A 202 0.42 -0.73 -1.42
CA LYS A 202 -0.20 -1.21 -2.66
C LYS A 202 -1.34 -2.18 -2.41
N ASP A 203 -1.32 -2.87 -1.29
CA ASP A 203 -2.39 -3.77 -0.87
C ASP A 203 -3.74 -3.07 -0.82
N LEU A 204 -3.77 -1.82 -0.32
CA LEU A 204 -5.00 -1.03 -0.20
C LEU A 204 -5.72 -0.85 -1.55
N GLY A 205 -4.95 -0.62 -2.61
CA GLY A 205 -5.51 -0.47 -3.96
C GLY A 205 -5.76 -1.80 -4.65
N MET A 206 -4.96 -2.83 -4.36
CA MET A 206 -5.10 -4.12 -5.02
C MET A 206 -6.28 -4.93 -4.53
N THR A 207 -6.62 -4.85 -3.25
CA THR A 207 -7.85 -5.47 -2.74
C THR A 207 -9.08 -4.98 -3.52
N VAL A 208 -9.18 -3.68 -3.80
CA VAL A 208 -10.31 -3.09 -4.55
C VAL A 208 -10.30 -3.53 -6.01
N LEU A 209 -9.15 -3.42 -6.66
CA LEU A 209 -9.00 -3.81 -8.06
C LEU A 209 -9.30 -5.29 -8.29
N VAL A 210 -8.71 -6.18 -7.50
CA VAL A 210 -8.90 -7.63 -7.67
C VAL A 210 -10.31 -8.06 -7.29
N SER A 211 -10.93 -7.44 -6.28
CA SER A 211 -12.34 -7.66 -5.96
C SER A 211 -13.26 -7.28 -7.13
N GLN A 212 -13.03 -6.14 -7.76
CA GLN A 212 -13.79 -5.75 -8.96
C GLN A 212 -13.56 -6.73 -10.13
N VAL A 213 -12.33 -7.18 -10.35
CA VAL A 213 -12.06 -8.21 -11.37
C VAL A 213 -12.80 -9.51 -11.05
N ASN A 214 -12.84 -9.92 -9.77
CA ASN A 214 -13.58 -11.10 -9.36
C ASN A 214 -15.08 -10.95 -9.67
N ARG A 215 -15.68 -9.78 -9.37
CA ARG A 215 -17.05 -9.43 -9.77
C ARG A 215 -17.25 -9.48 -11.29
N LEU A 216 -16.36 -8.84 -12.07
CA LEU A 216 -16.45 -8.83 -13.53
C LEU A 216 -16.47 -10.24 -14.13
N ARG A 217 -15.64 -11.15 -13.58
CA ARG A 217 -15.62 -12.56 -14.02
C ARG A 217 -16.94 -13.28 -13.70
N LYS A 218 -17.53 -13.06 -12.54
CA LYS A 218 -18.85 -13.60 -12.18
C LYS A 218 -19.97 -13.03 -13.05
N LEU A 219 -19.86 -11.78 -13.50
CA LEU A 219 -20.75 -11.14 -14.46
C LEU A 219 -20.50 -11.60 -15.92
N ASN A 220 -19.69 -12.65 -16.11
CA ASN A 220 -19.30 -13.18 -17.42
C ASN A 220 -18.62 -12.14 -18.33
N ARG A 221 -17.99 -11.11 -17.77
CA ARG A 221 -17.07 -10.26 -18.52
C ARG A 221 -15.82 -11.07 -18.81
N HIS A 222 -15.39 -11.05 -20.07
CA HIS A 222 -14.26 -11.86 -20.51
C HIS A 222 -12.94 -11.31 -19.96
N VAL A 223 -12.54 -11.76 -18.76
CA VAL A 223 -11.25 -11.46 -18.12
C VAL A 223 -10.58 -12.77 -17.75
N VAL A 224 -9.50 -13.11 -18.44
CA VAL A 224 -8.76 -14.38 -18.25
C VAL A 224 -7.65 -14.26 -17.21
N GLY A 225 -7.17 -13.05 -16.92
CA GLY A 225 -6.13 -12.79 -15.94
C GLY A 225 -5.93 -11.31 -15.70
N VAL A 226 -5.03 -10.97 -14.80
CA VAL A 226 -4.67 -9.58 -14.46
C VAL A 226 -3.18 -9.38 -14.70
N GLY A 227 -2.82 -8.30 -15.40
CA GLY A 227 -1.44 -8.02 -15.76
C GLY A 227 -0.92 -6.68 -15.24
N CYS A 228 0.36 -6.63 -14.91
CA CYS A 228 1.06 -5.36 -14.63
C CYS A 228 2.51 -5.41 -15.12
N ALA A 229 3.05 -4.24 -15.44
CA ALA A 229 4.48 -4.00 -15.51
C ALA A 229 4.93 -3.35 -14.19
N SER A 230 5.75 -4.05 -13.40
CA SER A 230 6.24 -3.54 -12.12
C SER A 230 7.36 -4.39 -11.55
N THR A 231 8.44 -3.76 -11.18
CA THR A 231 9.62 -4.38 -10.54
C THR A 231 9.51 -4.50 -9.02
N GLY A 232 8.37 -4.13 -8.39
CA GLY A 232 8.34 -4.03 -6.94
C GLY A 232 6.96 -4.24 -6.30
N ASP A 233 6.55 -3.29 -5.50
CA ASP A 233 5.38 -3.41 -4.63
C ASP A 233 4.06 -3.68 -5.36
N THR A 234 3.89 -3.16 -6.58
CA THR A 234 2.66 -3.40 -7.36
C THR A 234 2.54 -4.85 -7.80
N SER A 235 3.63 -5.46 -8.31
CA SER A 235 3.62 -6.88 -8.70
C SER A 235 3.47 -7.80 -7.50
N ALA A 236 4.09 -7.46 -6.37
CA ALA A 236 3.94 -8.21 -5.12
C ALA A 236 2.49 -8.24 -4.63
N ALA A 237 1.84 -7.07 -4.56
CA ALA A 237 0.44 -6.97 -4.16
C ALA A 237 -0.48 -7.67 -5.17
N LEU A 238 -0.31 -7.42 -6.49
CA LEU A 238 -1.11 -8.06 -7.53
C LEU A 238 -1.08 -9.58 -7.43
N SER A 239 0.12 -10.15 -7.34
CA SER A 239 0.28 -11.61 -7.31
C SER A 239 -0.38 -12.24 -6.08
N ALA A 240 -0.26 -11.60 -4.90
CA ALA A 240 -0.85 -12.09 -3.67
C ALA A 240 -2.39 -12.09 -3.70
N TYR A 241 -2.99 -10.97 -4.09
CA TYR A 241 -4.46 -10.85 -4.15
C TYR A 241 -5.06 -11.71 -5.28
N CYS A 242 -4.40 -11.79 -6.43
CA CYS A 242 -4.84 -12.69 -7.50
C CYS A 242 -4.74 -14.17 -7.10
N ALA A 243 -3.65 -14.57 -6.41
CA ALA A 243 -3.52 -15.93 -5.88
C ALA A 243 -4.64 -16.26 -4.89
N SER A 244 -4.98 -15.33 -4.00
CA SER A 244 -6.09 -15.49 -3.05
C SER A 244 -7.44 -15.67 -3.75
N ALA A 245 -7.64 -15.04 -4.91
CA ALA A 245 -8.86 -15.12 -5.70
C ALA A 245 -8.87 -16.27 -6.73
N GLY A 246 -7.78 -17.01 -6.88
CA GLY A 246 -7.63 -18.00 -7.95
C GLY A 246 -7.64 -17.38 -9.36
N ILE A 247 -7.18 -16.14 -9.49
CA ILE A 247 -7.10 -15.41 -10.77
C ILE A 247 -5.66 -15.46 -11.28
N PRO A 248 -5.40 -15.82 -12.54
CA PRO A 248 -4.05 -15.76 -13.11
C PRO A 248 -3.48 -14.35 -13.06
N SER A 249 -2.27 -14.19 -12.53
CA SER A 249 -1.54 -12.92 -12.53
C SER A 249 -0.31 -12.99 -13.43
N ILE A 250 -0.07 -11.92 -14.19
CA ILE A 250 0.99 -11.83 -15.19
C ILE A 250 1.82 -10.59 -14.88
N VAL A 251 3.13 -10.77 -14.71
CA VAL A 251 4.04 -9.69 -14.32
C VAL A 251 5.10 -9.50 -15.38
N PHE A 252 5.19 -8.30 -15.93
CA PHE A 252 6.21 -7.90 -16.91
C PHE A 252 7.33 -7.18 -16.19
N LEU A 253 8.56 -7.63 -16.38
CA LEU A 253 9.77 -7.12 -15.73
C LEU A 253 10.89 -6.93 -16.74
N PRO A 254 11.69 -5.84 -16.62
CA PRO A 254 12.90 -5.72 -17.42
C PRO A 254 13.95 -6.75 -16.99
N ALA A 255 14.53 -7.46 -17.97
CA ALA A 255 15.61 -8.40 -17.71
C ALA A 255 16.82 -7.67 -17.08
N ASN A 256 17.54 -8.37 -16.21
CA ASN A 256 18.79 -7.91 -15.60
C ASN A 256 18.74 -6.66 -14.68
N LYS A 257 17.54 -6.16 -14.34
CA LYS A 257 17.37 -4.98 -13.47
C LYS A 257 16.59 -5.28 -12.16
N ILE A 258 16.47 -6.56 -11.79
CA ILE A 258 15.55 -6.96 -10.72
C ILE A 258 16.31 -7.64 -9.60
N SER A 259 16.11 -7.14 -8.37
CA SER A 259 16.61 -7.83 -7.19
C SER A 259 15.74 -9.06 -6.87
N ILE A 260 16.36 -10.09 -6.30
CA ILE A 260 15.65 -11.29 -5.81
C ILE A 260 14.56 -10.90 -4.81
N ALA A 261 14.81 -9.89 -3.97
CA ALA A 261 13.85 -9.41 -2.99
C ALA A 261 12.55 -8.86 -3.61
N GLN A 262 12.61 -8.34 -4.84
CA GLN A 262 11.44 -7.86 -5.56
C GLN A 262 10.70 -8.98 -6.30
N LEU A 263 11.42 -10.04 -6.71
CA LEU A 263 10.87 -11.18 -7.43
C LEU A 263 10.23 -12.23 -6.52
N VAL A 264 10.72 -12.36 -5.30
CA VAL A 264 10.34 -13.48 -4.42
C VAL A 264 8.82 -13.57 -4.18
N GLN A 265 8.15 -12.45 -3.98
CA GLN A 265 6.70 -12.45 -3.73
C GLN A 265 5.88 -12.85 -4.97
N PRO A 266 6.06 -12.25 -6.17
CA PRO A 266 5.37 -12.72 -7.37
C PRO A 266 5.60 -14.21 -7.68
N ILE A 267 6.83 -14.69 -7.58
CA ILE A 267 7.16 -16.10 -7.84
C ILE A 267 6.50 -17.00 -6.81
N ALA A 268 6.61 -16.69 -5.52
CA ALA A 268 6.04 -17.50 -4.45
C ALA A 268 4.51 -17.56 -4.49
N ASN A 269 3.86 -16.49 -4.97
CA ASN A 269 2.42 -16.43 -5.19
C ASN A 269 1.97 -17.04 -6.55
N GLY A 270 2.87 -17.64 -7.31
CA GLY A 270 2.53 -18.36 -8.54
C GLY A 270 2.19 -17.46 -9.73
N ALA A 271 2.63 -16.20 -9.73
CA ALA A 271 2.45 -15.31 -10.89
C ALA A 271 3.27 -15.80 -12.09
N PHE A 272 2.73 -15.62 -13.30
CA PHE A 272 3.48 -15.80 -14.52
C PHE A 272 4.38 -14.59 -14.76
N VAL A 273 5.66 -14.74 -14.42
CA VAL A 273 6.64 -13.66 -14.48
C VAL A 273 7.40 -13.72 -15.80
N LEU A 274 7.31 -12.65 -16.59
CA LEU A 274 8.02 -12.47 -17.85
C LEU A 274 9.20 -11.52 -17.64
N SER A 275 10.42 -12.03 -17.81
CA SER A 275 11.66 -11.25 -17.85
C SER A 275 11.94 -10.83 -19.29
N ILE A 276 11.81 -9.54 -19.60
CA ILE A 276 11.80 -9.02 -20.96
C ILE A 276 13.06 -8.20 -21.18
N ASP A 277 13.71 -8.39 -22.31
CA ASP A 277 14.93 -7.67 -22.69
C ASP A 277 14.62 -6.23 -23.14
N THR A 278 14.20 -5.41 -22.18
CA THR A 278 13.92 -3.98 -22.35
C THR A 278 14.01 -3.28 -20.99
N ASP A 279 13.76 -1.97 -20.95
CA ASP A 279 13.61 -1.20 -19.72
C ASP A 279 12.16 -1.22 -19.19
N PHE A 280 11.92 -0.44 -18.12
CA PHE A 280 10.58 -0.36 -17.52
C PHE A 280 9.54 0.25 -18.48
N ASP A 281 9.92 1.25 -19.26
CA ASP A 281 9.01 1.92 -20.19
C ASP A 281 8.64 0.99 -21.35
N GLY A 282 9.59 0.17 -21.82
CA GLY A 282 9.33 -0.90 -22.78
C GLY A 282 8.38 -1.95 -22.24
N CYS A 283 8.54 -2.38 -20.97
CA CYS A 283 7.59 -3.26 -20.32
C CYS A 283 6.18 -2.65 -20.23
N MET A 284 6.10 -1.34 -19.90
CA MET A 284 4.84 -0.60 -19.84
C MET A 284 4.15 -0.47 -21.20
N LYS A 285 4.92 -0.30 -22.27
CA LYS A 285 4.39 -0.28 -23.62
C LYS A 285 3.83 -1.66 -24.00
N LEU A 286 4.62 -2.70 -23.79
CA LEU A 286 4.23 -4.08 -24.14
C LEU A 286 2.98 -4.53 -23.38
N ILE A 287 2.86 -4.26 -22.07
CA ILE A 287 1.66 -4.68 -21.32
C ILE A 287 0.40 -3.98 -21.85
N ARG A 288 0.50 -2.71 -22.29
CA ARG A 288 -0.64 -2.00 -22.90
C ARG A 288 -1.04 -2.64 -24.24
N GLU A 289 -0.07 -2.98 -25.09
CA GLU A 289 -0.32 -3.66 -26.35
C GLU A 289 -0.96 -5.05 -26.11
N VAL A 290 -0.41 -5.83 -25.19
CA VAL A 290 -0.96 -7.15 -24.83
C VAL A 290 -2.38 -7.05 -24.28
N THR A 291 -2.68 -6.05 -23.44
CA THR A 291 -4.02 -5.87 -22.88
C THR A 291 -5.04 -5.29 -23.86
N SER A 292 -4.61 -4.78 -25.03
CA SER A 292 -5.50 -4.43 -26.12
C SER A 292 -5.90 -5.64 -26.99
N GLU A 293 -5.05 -6.66 -27.04
CA GLU A 293 -5.27 -7.88 -27.87
C GLU A 293 -5.84 -9.05 -27.05
N LEU A 294 -5.46 -9.17 -25.79
CA LEU A 294 -5.89 -10.26 -24.91
C LEU A 294 -6.78 -9.72 -23.80
N PRO A 295 -7.78 -10.49 -23.35
CA PRO A 295 -8.69 -10.09 -22.26
C PRO A 295 -8.01 -10.17 -20.88
N ILE A 296 -6.87 -9.50 -20.75
CA ILE A 296 -6.09 -9.33 -19.53
C ILE A 296 -6.40 -7.96 -18.95
N TYR A 297 -6.83 -7.93 -17.69
CA TYR A 297 -7.15 -6.69 -17.00
C TYR A 297 -5.88 -5.97 -16.56
N LEU A 298 -5.74 -4.68 -16.88
CA LEU A 298 -4.55 -3.88 -16.56
C LEU A 298 -4.58 -3.36 -15.12
N ALA A 299 -3.57 -3.69 -14.32
CA ALA A 299 -3.46 -3.33 -12.90
C ALA A 299 -2.47 -2.20 -12.58
N ASN A 300 -1.92 -1.52 -13.58
CA ASN A 300 -0.99 -0.41 -13.39
C ASN A 300 -1.65 0.83 -12.78
N SER A 301 -0.86 1.85 -12.47
CA SER A 301 -1.29 3.09 -11.78
C SER A 301 -2.35 3.91 -12.52
N LEU A 302 -2.61 3.59 -13.78
CA LEU A 302 -3.69 4.18 -14.58
C LEU A 302 -5.09 3.82 -14.03
N ASN A 303 -5.23 2.67 -13.37
CA ASN A 303 -6.51 2.18 -12.88
C ASN A 303 -6.98 2.97 -11.66
N SER A 304 -8.11 3.66 -11.79
CA SER A 304 -8.66 4.56 -10.76
C SER A 304 -9.20 3.82 -9.53
N LEU A 305 -9.58 2.55 -9.65
CA LEU A 305 -10.04 1.75 -8.51
C LEU A 305 -8.98 1.62 -7.42
N ARG A 306 -7.71 1.65 -7.79
CA ARG A 306 -6.62 1.62 -6.80
C ARG A 306 -6.65 2.81 -5.86
N LEU A 307 -7.07 3.97 -6.37
CA LEU A 307 -7.16 5.20 -5.57
C LEU A 307 -8.26 5.09 -4.51
N GLU A 308 -9.34 4.36 -4.82
CA GLU A 308 -10.46 4.15 -3.88
C GLU A 308 -10.02 3.36 -2.64
N GLY A 309 -9.16 2.36 -2.81
CA GLY A 309 -8.56 1.67 -1.69
C GLY A 309 -7.53 2.52 -0.95
N GLN A 310 -6.64 3.19 -1.68
CA GLN A 310 -5.56 3.99 -1.09
C GLN A 310 -6.09 5.19 -0.28
N LYS A 311 -7.20 5.82 -0.68
CA LYS A 311 -7.81 6.93 0.07
C LYS A 311 -8.23 6.56 1.49
N THR A 312 -8.46 5.27 1.77
CA THR A 312 -8.86 4.83 3.10
C THR A 312 -7.77 5.06 4.15
N ALA A 313 -6.49 5.09 3.76
CA ALA A 313 -5.39 5.43 4.67
C ALA A 313 -5.50 6.86 5.22
N ALA A 314 -6.01 7.81 4.42
CA ALA A 314 -6.29 9.17 4.87
C ALA A 314 -7.44 9.21 5.89
N ILE A 315 -8.51 8.45 5.62
CA ILE A 315 -9.65 8.33 6.54
C ILE A 315 -9.21 7.69 7.87
N GLU A 316 -8.34 6.67 7.81
CA GLU A 316 -7.77 6.02 8.99
C GLU A 316 -6.95 7.00 9.85
N ILE A 317 -6.19 7.92 9.26
CA ILE A 317 -5.45 8.94 10.03
C ILE A 317 -6.42 9.77 10.85
N LEU A 318 -7.51 10.26 10.25
CA LEU A 318 -8.53 11.02 10.97
C LEU A 318 -9.18 10.19 12.07
N GLN A 319 -9.57 8.97 11.76
CA GLN A 319 -10.17 8.03 12.68
C GLN A 319 -9.25 7.72 13.89
N GLN A 320 -7.94 7.54 13.65
CA GLN A 320 -6.95 7.26 14.68
C GLN A 320 -6.57 8.49 15.52
N PHE A 321 -6.92 9.68 15.06
CA PHE A 321 -6.85 10.94 15.83
C PHE A 321 -8.21 11.37 16.39
N ASP A 322 -9.14 10.43 16.60
CA ASP A 322 -10.50 10.74 17.08
C ASP A 322 -11.20 11.83 16.24
N TRP A 323 -10.94 11.79 14.91
CA TRP A 323 -11.43 12.72 13.89
C TRP A 323 -10.86 14.14 13.97
N GLU A 324 -9.77 14.34 14.71
CA GLU A 324 -8.99 15.57 14.63
C GLU A 324 -8.10 15.58 13.37
N VAL A 325 -8.05 16.75 12.71
CA VAL A 325 -7.29 16.90 11.47
C VAL A 325 -5.86 17.32 11.80
N PRO A 326 -4.83 16.58 11.35
CA PRO A 326 -3.45 17.04 11.49
C PRO A 326 -3.18 18.29 10.65
N ASP A 327 -2.12 19.01 10.96
CA ASP A 327 -1.76 20.21 10.19
C ASP A 327 -1.09 19.84 8.88
N TRP A 328 -0.26 18.79 8.90
CA TRP A 328 0.52 18.37 7.76
C TRP A 328 0.48 16.86 7.56
N VAL A 329 0.40 16.45 6.28
CA VAL A 329 0.59 15.05 5.87
C VAL A 329 1.60 14.99 4.73
N ILE A 330 2.70 14.26 4.94
CA ILE A 330 3.84 14.17 4.02
C ILE A 330 3.84 12.79 3.35
N VAL A 331 3.76 12.78 2.01
CA VAL A 331 3.56 11.57 1.21
C VAL A 331 4.64 11.44 0.15
N PRO A 332 5.35 10.30 0.06
CA PRO A 332 6.28 10.04 -1.04
C PRO A 332 5.56 9.95 -2.39
N GLY A 333 6.13 10.57 -3.43
CA GLY A 333 5.54 10.72 -4.75
C GLY A 333 6.37 10.10 -5.88
N GLY A 334 5.86 9.01 -6.49
CA GLY A 334 6.39 8.44 -7.74
C GLY A 334 5.39 8.68 -8.87
N ASN A 335 4.50 7.71 -9.17
CA ASN A 335 3.39 7.89 -10.13
C ASN A 335 2.31 8.88 -9.67
N LEU A 336 2.47 9.46 -8.49
CA LEU A 336 1.67 10.55 -7.91
C LEU A 336 0.19 10.22 -7.62
N GLY A 337 -0.25 8.99 -7.82
CA GLY A 337 -1.62 8.59 -7.46
C GLY A 337 -1.87 8.64 -5.95
N ASN A 338 -0.86 8.33 -5.13
CA ASN A 338 -1.04 8.23 -3.68
C ASN A 338 -1.34 9.59 -3.03
N ILE A 339 -0.66 10.67 -3.43
CA ILE A 339 -0.94 12.02 -2.91
C ILE A 339 -2.38 12.45 -3.23
N TYR A 340 -2.87 12.12 -4.43
CA TYR A 340 -4.25 12.38 -4.80
C TYR A 340 -5.24 11.52 -4.00
N ALA A 341 -4.92 10.25 -3.75
CA ALA A 341 -5.77 9.38 -2.93
C ALA A 341 -5.92 9.91 -1.50
N PHE A 342 -4.84 10.41 -0.89
CA PHE A 342 -4.90 11.08 0.42
C PHE A 342 -5.78 12.32 0.38
N TYR A 343 -5.57 13.19 -0.62
CA TYR A 343 -6.44 14.35 -0.83
C TYR A 343 -7.91 13.95 -0.94
N LYS A 344 -8.21 12.97 -1.80
CA LYS A 344 -9.57 12.47 -2.04
C LYS A 344 -10.23 11.94 -0.76
N GLY A 345 -9.49 11.19 0.06
CA GLY A 345 -9.98 10.69 1.34
C GLY A 345 -10.30 11.80 2.33
N PHE A 346 -9.40 12.76 2.52
CA PHE A 346 -9.64 13.92 3.38
C PHE A 346 -10.79 14.79 2.88
N LYS A 347 -10.83 15.05 1.57
CA LYS A 347 -11.87 15.88 0.94
C LYS A 347 -13.25 15.24 1.10
N MET A 348 -13.37 13.93 0.91
CA MET A 348 -14.62 13.20 1.11
C MET A 348 -15.10 13.28 2.58
N CYS A 349 -14.19 13.17 3.55
CA CYS A 349 -14.53 13.37 4.95
C CYS A 349 -15.03 14.79 5.24
N GLN A 350 -14.44 15.80 4.60
CA GLN A 350 -14.89 17.19 4.72
C GLN A 350 -16.28 17.39 4.09
N GLU A 351 -16.50 16.90 2.88
CA GLU A 351 -17.76 17.07 2.14
C GLU A 351 -18.95 16.37 2.79
N LEU A 352 -18.67 15.29 3.54
CA LEU A 352 -19.68 14.54 4.30
C LEU A 352 -19.77 14.96 5.78
N GLY A 353 -19.10 16.05 6.16
CA GLY A 353 -19.22 16.66 7.47
C GLY A 353 -18.57 15.90 8.63
N LEU A 354 -17.62 14.98 8.34
CA LEU A 354 -16.87 14.31 9.39
C LEU A 354 -15.81 15.23 10.00
N VAL A 355 -15.26 16.12 9.21
CA VAL A 355 -14.26 17.12 9.61
C VAL A 355 -14.56 18.46 8.92
N ASP A 356 -14.07 19.55 9.46
CA ASP A 356 -14.31 20.92 8.95
C ASP A 356 -13.23 21.39 7.96
N ARG A 357 -12.06 20.81 8.00
CA ARG A 357 -10.91 21.15 7.16
C ARG A 357 -10.18 19.91 6.66
N ILE A 358 -9.26 20.09 5.74
CA ILE A 358 -8.29 19.07 5.32
C ILE A 358 -6.87 19.50 5.72
N PRO A 359 -5.92 18.56 5.90
CA PRO A 359 -4.53 18.91 6.19
C PRO A 359 -3.84 19.53 4.97
N ARG A 360 -2.77 20.28 5.20
CA ARG A 360 -1.84 20.65 4.13
C ARG A 360 -1.04 19.42 3.71
N LEU A 361 -0.96 19.19 2.40
CA LEU A 361 -0.27 18.02 1.86
C LEU A 361 1.14 18.40 1.39
N VAL A 362 2.10 17.53 1.67
CA VAL A 362 3.45 17.63 1.11
C VAL A 362 3.71 16.41 0.24
N CYS A 363 4.01 16.63 -1.03
CA CYS A 363 4.47 15.57 -1.92
C CYS A 363 5.98 15.60 -2.02
N THR A 364 6.64 14.46 -1.89
CA THR A 364 8.11 14.41 -1.83
C THR A 364 8.67 13.47 -2.88
N GLN A 365 9.74 13.88 -3.56
CA GLN A 365 10.38 13.10 -4.61
C GLN A 365 11.88 12.92 -4.34
N ALA A 366 12.47 11.84 -4.86
CA ALA A 366 13.92 11.75 -4.93
C ALA A 366 14.44 12.76 -5.96
N ALA A 367 15.52 13.47 -5.68
CA ALA A 367 16.10 14.47 -6.59
C ALA A 367 16.49 13.87 -7.95
N ASN A 368 16.83 12.58 -7.98
CA ASN A 368 17.12 11.83 -9.19
C ASN A 368 15.88 11.48 -10.03
N ALA A 369 14.65 11.75 -9.53
CA ALA A 369 13.38 11.46 -10.18
C ALA A 369 12.30 12.45 -9.68
N ASN A 370 12.46 13.74 -9.98
CA ASN A 370 11.75 14.85 -9.37
C ASN A 370 10.89 15.73 -10.32
N PRO A 371 10.20 15.19 -11.35
CA PRO A 371 9.52 16.03 -12.34
C PRO A 371 8.44 16.93 -11.73
N LEU A 372 7.74 16.49 -10.68
CA LEU A 372 6.73 17.29 -9.99
C LEU A 372 7.38 18.46 -9.22
N TYR A 373 8.54 18.22 -8.58
CA TYR A 373 9.27 19.29 -7.88
C TYR A 373 9.74 20.38 -8.85
N LEU A 374 10.29 19.99 -9.99
CA LEU A 374 10.70 20.94 -11.04
C LEU A 374 9.49 21.75 -11.56
N TYR A 375 8.36 21.08 -11.79
CA TYR A 375 7.12 21.72 -12.20
C TYR A 375 6.58 22.69 -11.11
N TYR A 376 6.62 22.29 -9.85
CA TYR A 376 6.27 23.15 -8.72
C TYR A 376 7.16 24.39 -8.64
N LYS A 377 8.48 24.22 -8.80
CA LYS A 377 9.47 25.32 -8.77
C LYS A 377 9.33 26.29 -9.95
N SER A 378 8.79 25.84 -11.10
CA SER A 378 8.45 26.72 -12.22
C SER A 378 7.17 27.53 -12.00
N GLY A 379 6.51 27.42 -10.83
CA GLY A 379 5.21 28.07 -10.59
C GLY A 379 4.04 27.38 -11.28
N TRP A 380 4.18 26.10 -11.63
CA TRP A 380 3.21 25.31 -12.39
C TRP A 380 3.02 25.78 -13.83
N GLU A 381 4.05 26.37 -14.44
CA GLU A 381 3.96 26.90 -15.80
C GLU A 381 4.16 25.82 -16.87
N ASN A 382 5.23 25.02 -16.76
CA ASN A 382 5.62 24.05 -17.77
C ASN A 382 5.96 22.70 -17.16
N PHE A 383 5.14 21.70 -17.38
CA PHE A 383 5.47 20.32 -17.05
C PHE A 383 6.29 19.70 -18.18
N ASN A 384 7.45 19.19 -17.85
CA ASN A 384 8.30 18.41 -18.76
C ASN A 384 8.66 17.09 -18.08
N PRO A 385 8.34 15.94 -18.69
CA PRO A 385 8.89 14.66 -18.25
C PRO A 385 10.41 14.66 -18.26
N ILE A 386 11.02 13.94 -17.35
CA ILE A 386 12.47 13.78 -17.27
C ILE A 386 12.86 12.31 -17.41
N THR A 387 14.11 12.05 -17.76
CA THR A 387 14.68 10.71 -17.59
C THR A 387 15.10 10.55 -16.14
N ALA A 388 14.44 9.63 -15.41
CA ALA A 388 14.77 9.38 -14.01
C ALA A 388 16.10 8.65 -13.89
N ASN A 389 17.01 9.19 -13.07
CA ASN A 389 18.25 8.53 -12.69
C ASN A 389 18.03 7.53 -11.56
N SER A 390 19.05 6.70 -11.29
CA SER A 390 18.99 5.68 -10.22
C SER A 390 18.82 6.34 -8.86
N THR A 391 17.95 5.75 -8.04
CA THR A 391 17.69 6.17 -6.64
C THR A 391 17.51 4.96 -5.75
N PHE A 392 17.93 5.04 -4.48
CA PHE A 392 17.61 4.03 -3.46
C PHE A 392 16.10 3.93 -3.21
N ALA A 393 15.36 5.00 -3.44
CA ALA A 393 13.90 5.01 -3.42
C ALA A 393 13.30 4.46 -4.73
N SER A 394 13.69 3.27 -5.15
CA SER A 394 13.46 2.68 -6.47
C SER A 394 11.99 2.65 -6.93
N ALA A 395 11.03 2.49 -6.03
CA ALA A 395 9.60 2.47 -6.39
C ALA A 395 9.02 3.85 -6.76
N ILE A 396 9.79 4.93 -6.55
CA ILE A 396 9.45 6.29 -6.99
C ILE A 396 10.41 6.83 -8.05
N GLN A 397 11.24 5.99 -8.65
CA GLN A 397 12.11 6.32 -9.79
C GLN A 397 11.28 6.47 -11.07
N ILE A 398 10.55 7.59 -11.18
CA ILE A 398 9.59 7.83 -12.26
C ILE A 398 9.78 9.24 -12.80
N GLY A 399 10.09 9.32 -14.09
CA GLY A 399 10.32 10.58 -14.79
C GLY A 399 9.08 11.15 -15.50
N ASP A 400 8.11 10.29 -15.83
CA ASP A 400 6.83 10.67 -16.46
C ASP A 400 5.65 10.10 -15.64
N PRO A 401 5.25 10.75 -14.54
CA PRO A 401 4.23 10.22 -13.65
C PRO A 401 2.83 10.28 -14.26
N VAL A 402 2.13 9.15 -14.27
CA VAL A 402 0.78 9.01 -14.82
C VAL A 402 -0.23 9.98 -14.20
N SER A 403 -0.10 10.29 -12.91
CA SER A 403 -1.08 11.09 -12.17
C SER A 403 -0.62 12.53 -11.88
N ILE A 404 0.16 13.12 -12.80
CA ILE A 404 0.68 14.50 -12.62
C ILE A 404 -0.47 15.51 -12.40
N GLU A 405 -1.51 15.48 -13.23
CA GLU A 405 -2.66 16.39 -13.13
C GLU A 405 -3.39 16.23 -11.80
N ARG A 406 -3.57 14.99 -11.35
CA ARG A 406 -4.21 14.68 -10.05
C ARG A 406 -3.40 15.21 -8.88
N ALA A 407 -2.06 15.09 -8.93
CA ALA A 407 -1.19 15.60 -7.87
C ALA A 407 -1.21 17.12 -7.80
N VAL A 408 -1.14 17.79 -8.93
CA VAL A 408 -1.24 19.26 -9.01
C VAL A 408 -2.57 19.73 -8.45
N TYR A 409 -3.68 19.07 -8.82
CA TYR A 409 -5.01 19.37 -8.29
C TYR A 409 -5.06 19.22 -6.76
N ALA A 410 -4.57 18.09 -6.25
CA ALA A 410 -4.53 17.84 -4.81
C ALA A 410 -3.72 18.89 -4.04
N LEU A 411 -2.54 19.21 -4.54
CA LEU A 411 -1.63 20.16 -3.89
C LEU A 411 -2.16 21.59 -3.92
N LYS A 412 -2.71 22.05 -5.06
CA LYS A 412 -3.33 23.37 -5.15
C LYS A 412 -4.54 23.51 -4.20
N ASN A 413 -5.36 22.49 -4.08
CA ASN A 413 -6.56 22.52 -3.24
C ASN A 413 -6.31 22.21 -1.76
N SER A 414 -5.10 21.80 -1.37
CA SER A 414 -4.69 21.60 0.03
C SER A 414 -3.66 22.62 0.50
N ASN A 415 -3.40 23.68 -0.25
CA ASN A 415 -2.30 24.62 0.01
C ASN A 415 -0.97 23.87 0.22
N GLY A 416 -0.73 22.88 -0.65
CA GLY A 416 0.34 21.90 -0.50
C GLY A 416 1.70 22.39 -0.98
N ILE A 417 2.71 21.60 -0.68
CA ILE A 417 4.11 21.86 -1.00
C ILE A 417 4.69 20.66 -1.72
N VAL A 418 5.67 20.89 -2.59
CA VAL A 418 6.50 19.83 -3.16
C VAL A 418 7.93 20.03 -2.69
N GLU A 419 8.56 18.95 -2.21
CA GLU A 419 9.94 18.96 -1.75
C GLU A 419 10.70 17.77 -2.34
N GLU A 420 12.03 17.83 -2.35
CA GLU A 420 12.89 16.78 -2.85
C GLU A 420 13.96 16.34 -1.85
N ALA A 421 14.52 15.15 -2.06
CA ALA A 421 15.62 14.62 -1.28
C ALA A 421 16.74 14.08 -2.19
N THR A 422 17.97 14.45 -1.92
CA THR A 422 19.15 13.81 -2.53
C THR A 422 19.33 12.39 -2.00
N GLU A 423 20.15 11.57 -2.68
CA GLU A 423 20.41 10.20 -2.26
C GLU A 423 21.05 10.12 -0.87
N GLU A 424 21.96 11.03 -0.57
CA GLU A 424 22.59 11.10 0.76
C GLU A 424 21.59 11.52 1.83
N GLU A 425 20.79 12.57 1.59
CA GLU A 425 19.76 13.04 2.53
C GLU A 425 18.73 11.96 2.86
N LEU A 426 18.23 11.24 1.84
CA LEU A 426 17.21 10.21 2.08
C LEU A 426 17.76 9.00 2.85
N MET A 427 19.02 8.61 2.58
CA MET A 427 19.66 7.49 3.26
C MET A 427 20.05 7.86 4.70
N ASP A 428 20.56 9.05 4.92
CA ASP A 428 20.86 9.58 6.26
C ASP A 428 19.58 9.70 7.09
N ALA A 429 18.50 10.26 6.53
CA ALA A 429 17.20 10.33 7.21
C ALA A 429 16.62 8.93 7.53
N THR A 430 16.82 7.96 6.62
CA THR A 430 16.42 6.57 6.86
C THR A 430 17.19 5.96 8.02
N ALA A 431 18.52 6.08 8.03
CA ALA A 431 19.36 5.52 9.08
C ALA A 431 19.10 6.18 10.44
N GLN A 432 18.88 7.50 10.44
CA GLN A 432 18.54 8.27 11.63
C GLN A 432 17.19 7.82 12.21
N ALA A 433 16.16 7.65 11.37
CA ALA A 433 14.85 7.14 11.78
C ALA A 433 14.94 5.69 12.30
N ASP A 434 15.69 4.83 11.61
CA ASP A 434 15.89 3.44 12.03
C ASP A 434 16.58 3.34 13.41
N SER A 435 17.50 4.26 13.73
CA SER A 435 18.15 4.34 15.04
C SER A 435 17.18 4.65 16.18
N THR A 436 15.98 5.14 15.87
CA THR A 436 14.89 5.37 16.84
C THR A 436 13.85 4.23 16.87
N GLY A 437 14.08 3.15 16.12
CA GLY A 437 13.22 1.95 16.12
C GLY A 437 12.16 1.91 15.01
N MET A 438 12.16 2.85 14.05
CA MET A 438 11.13 2.89 12.99
C MET A 438 11.27 1.80 11.94
N PHE A 439 12.47 1.50 11.50
CA PHE A 439 12.81 0.52 10.45
C PHE A 439 12.02 0.72 9.13
N ILE A 440 12.21 1.86 8.53
CA ILE A 440 11.45 2.35 7.36
C ILE A 440 12.12 2.00 6.02
N CYS A 441 11.38 2.21 4.92
CA CYS A 441 11.92 2.08 3.55
C CYS A 441 12.57 3.40 3.07
N PRO A 442 13.42 3.37 2.01
CA PRO A 442 14.05 4.58 1.45
C PRO A 442 13.06 5.64 0.97
N HIS A 443 11.87 5.24 0.49
CA HIS A 443 10.81 6.19 0.10
C HIS A 443 10.33 7.02 1.30
N THR A 444 10.22 6.40 2.47
CA THR A 444 9.92 7.10 3.72
C THR A 444 11.07 8.03 4.10
N GLY A 445 12.32 7.65 3.80
CA GLY A 445 13.49 8.50 3.94
C GLY A 445 13.36 9.80 3.14
N VAL A 446 12.85 9.73 1.91
CA VAL A 446 12.53 10.93 1.11
C VAL A 446 11.51 11.83 1.81
N ALA A 447 10.46 11.26 2.39
CA ALA A 447 9.44 12.02 3.11
C ALA A 447 9.99 12.65 4.40
N LEU A 448 10.82 11.93 5.15
CA LEU A 448 11.48 12.47 6.35
C LEU A 448 12.49 13.57 6.02
N THR A 449 13.22 13.46 4.90
CA THR A 449 14.09 14.53 4.42
C THR A 449 13.31 15.81 4.16
N ALA A 450 12.15 15.71 3.51
CA ALA A 450 11.29 16.86 3.29
C ALA A 450 10.80 17.47 4.61
N LEU A 451 10.40 16.64 5.57
CA LEU A 451 10.05 17.10 6.92
C LEU A 451 11.22 17.87 7.56
N ILE A 452 12.44 17.32 7.52
CA ILE A 452 13.64 17.96 8.06
C ILE A 452 13.88 19.34 7.42
N LYS A 453 13.75 19.44 6.08
CA LYS A 453 13.91 20.70 5.33
C LYS A 453 12.84 21.71 5.69
N LEU A 454 11.57 21.32 5.71
CA LEU A 454 10.46 22.19 6.03
C LEU A 454 10.45 22.63 7.49
N ARG A 455 10.94 21.77 8.39
CA ARG A 455 11.12 22.13 9.80
C ARG A 455 12.27 23.12 10.00
N LYS A 456 13.40 22.92 9.31
CA LYS A 456 14.55 23.84 9.36
C LYS A 456 14.23 25.21 8.78
N SER A 457 13.43 25.28 7.73
CA SER A 457 12.97 26.55 7.14
C SER A 457 11.86 27.25 7.90
N GLY A 458 11.32 26.62 8.96
CA GLY A 458 10.23 27.18 9.78
C GLY A 458 8.85 27.11 9.11
N VAL A 459 8.70 26.42 7.99
CA VAL A 459 7.41 26.19 7.34
C VAL A 459 6.52 25.25 8.16
N ILE A 460 7.11 24.20 8.72
CA ILE A 460 6.47 23.34 9.72
C ILE A 460 6.93 23.79 11.09
N GLY A 461 5.98 24.20 11.93
CA GLY A 461 6.24 24.64 13.30
C GLY A 461 6.56 23.48 14.25
N PRO A 462 7.14 23.75 15.43
CA PRO A 462 7.46 22.72 16.43
C PRO A 462 6.21 22.13 17.10
N ALA A 463 5.09 22.84 17.06
CA ALA A 463 3.82 22.43 17.65
C ALA A 463 2.83 21.85 16.61
N ASP A 464 3.19 21.86 15.31
CA ASP A 464 2.31 21.37 14.27
C ASP A 464 2.19 19.85 14.34
N ARG A 465 0.95 19.34 14.39
CA ARG A 465 0.70 17.91 14.26
C ARG A 465 1.01 17.46 12.85
N THR A 466 2.06 16.67 12.71
CA THR A 466 2.59 16.25 11.41
C THR A 466 2.57 14.74 11.29
N VAL A 467 2.06 14.24 10.17
CA VAL A 467 2.04 12.81 9.83
C VAL A 467 2.92 12.55 8.63
N VAL A 468 3.87 11.63 8.77
CA VAL A 468 4.67 11.09 7.66
C VAL A 468 4.12 9.74 7.23
N VAL A 469 3.86 9.57 5.94
CA VAL A 469 3.36 8.31 5.40
C VAL A 469 4.53 7.38 5.05
N SER A 470 4.67 6.29 5.79
CA SER A 470 5.62 5.21 5.52
C SER A 470 4.96 4.18 4.60
N THR A 471 5.42 4.14 3.33
CA THR A 471 4.72 3.45 2.25
C THR A 471 5.04 1.97 2.10
N ALA A 472 6.22 1.53 2.57
CA ALA A 472 6.63 0.14 2.52
C ALA A 472 7.45 -0.24 3.76
N HIS A 473 7.56 -1.55 4.00
CA HIS A 473 8.34 -2.08 5.10
C HIS A 473 9.84 -2.10 4.78
N GLY A 474 10.70 -1.75 5.75
CA GLY A 474 12.16 -1.72 5.58
C GLY A 474 12.78 -3.05 5.13
N LEU A 475 12.16 -4.18 5.49
CA LEU A 475 12.61 -5.52 5.06
C LEU A 475 12.58 -5.74 3.54
N LYS A 476 11.85 -4.94 2.79
CA LYS A 476 11.87 -5.02 1.31
C LYS A 476 13.10 -4.35 0.68
N PHE A 477 13.87 -3.61 1.45
CA PHE A 477 15.00 -2.79 1.02
C PHE A 477 16.25 -3.04 1.87
N THR A 478 16.50 -4.29 2.23
CA THR A 478 17.58 -4.68 3.15
C THR A 478 18.97 -4.36 2.60
N GLN A 479 19.20 -4.55 1.28
CA GLN A 479 20.51 -4.36 0.69
C GLN A 479 20.99 -2.91 0.84
N SER A 480 20.17 -1.92 0.54
CA SER A 480 20.55 -0.51 0.68
C SER A 480 20.92 -0.14 2.13
N LYS A 481 20.25 -0.75 3.12
CA LYS A 481 20.58 -0.55 4.54
C LYS A 481 21.94 -1.18 4.89
N VAL A 482 22.18 -2.41 4.44
CA VAL A 482 23.47 -3.09 4.66
C VAL A 482 24.62 -2.28 4.03
N ASP A 483 24.44 -1.84 2.78
CA ASP A 483 25.45 -1.06 2.06
C ASP A 483 25.72 0.28 2.75
N TYR A 484 24.69 0.96 3.24
CA TYR A 484 24.82 2.20 3.98
C TYR A 484 25.58 2.00 5.31
N HIS A 485 25.17 1.02 6.14
CA HIS A 485 25.78 0.79 7.44
C HIS A 485 27.20 0.21 7.34
N SER A 486 27.52 -0.51 6.28
CA SER A 486 28.88 -0.98 5.99
C SER A 486 29.77 0.07 5.29
N LYS A 487 29.20 1.24 4.95
CA LYS A 487 29.86 2.31 4.18
C LYS A 487 30.34 1.84 2.80
N ALA A 488 29.60 0.94 2.18
CA ALA A 488 29.92 0.39 0.86
C ALA A 488 29.37 1.23 -0.31
N ILE A 489 28.61 2.30 -0.02
CA ILE A 489 28.05 3.18 -1.06
C ILE A 489 29.13 4.18 -1.48
N GLU A 490 29.58 4.08 -2.74
CA GLU A 490 30.60 4.95 -3.30
C GLU A 490 30.14 6.42 -3.32
N GLY A 491 31.00 7.32 -2.86
CA GLY A 491 30.74 8.77 -2.83
C GLY A 491 29.78 9.24 -1.74
N MET A 492 29.24 8.35 -0.88
CA MET A 492 28.35 8.69 0.23
C MET A 492 29.08 8.63 1.57
N GLN A 493 28.93 9.68 2.40
CA GLN A 493 29.58 9.73 3.71
C GLN A 493 28.97 8.75 4.72
N CYS A 494 27.70 8.37 4.56
CA CYS A 494 26.96 7.50 5.47
C CYS A 494 27.10 7.97 6.93
N GLN A 495 26.63 9.18 7.20
CA GLN A 495 26.86 9.92 8.46
C GLN A 495 26.41 9.14 9.70
N PHE A 496 25.32 8.40 9.60
CA PHE A 496 24.73 7.60 10.69
C PHE A 496 25.01 6.10 10.55
N ALA A 497 26.07 5.72 9.85
CA ALA A 497 26.44 4.31 9.70
C ALA A 497 26.75 3.65 11.05
N ASN A 498 26.25 2.42 11.21
CA ASN A 498 26.46 1.59 12.39
C ASN A 498 26.95 0.18 11.97
N PRO A 499 28.21 0.05 11.54
CA PRO A 499 28.74 -1.23 11.11
C PRO A 499 28.93 -2.17 12.31
N PRO A 500 28.82 -3.50 12.10
CA PRO A 500 29.15 -4.47 13.14
C PRO A 500 30.65 -4.39 13.49
N VAL A 501 30.95 -4.51 14.77
CA VAL A 501 32.31 -4.51 15.28
C VAL A 501 32.78 -5.95 15.48
N GLN A 502 33.86 -6.33 14.80
CA GLN A 502 34.48 -7.65 14.99
C GLN A 502 35.30 -7.68 16.28
N VAL A 503 35.13 -8.74 17.06
CA VAL A 503 35.86 -8.95 18.30
C VAL A 503 36.26 -10.43 18.41
N LYS A 504 37.38 -10.72 19.09
CA LYS A 504 37.79 -12.09 19.38
C LYS A 504 36.77 -12.78 20.30
N ALA A 505 36.60 -14.09 20.13
CA ALA A 505 35.68 -14.89 20.95
C ALA A 505 36.29 -15.23 22.31
N ASP A 506 36.69 -14.21 23.08
CA ASP A 506 37.15 -14.34 24.45
C ASP A 506 36.52 -13.25 25.33
N PHE A 507 36.34 -13.59 26.62
CA PHE A 507 35.63 -12.73 27.57
C PHE A 507 36.31 -11.37 27.77
N GLY A 508 37.66 -11.34 27.84
CA GLY A 508 38.40 -10.10 28.05
C GLY A 508 38.20 -9.10 26.91
N SER A 509 38.43 -9.54 25.66
CA SER A 509 38.25 -8.71 24.47
C SER A 509 36.82 -8.16 24.35
N VAL A 510 35.80 -8.98 24.63
CA VAL A 510 34.40 -8.56 24.62
C VAL A 510 34.14 -7.54 25.72
N MET A 511 34.60 -7.77 26.94
CA MET A 511 34.39 -6.85 28.07
C MET A 511 35.07 -5.49 27.86
N ASP A 512 36.30 -5.47 27.36
CA ASP A 512 37.03 -4.25 27.09
C ASP A 512 36.28 -3.38 26.05
N LEU A 513 35.77 -4.00 24.97
CA LEU A 513 35.02 -3.34 23.95
C LEU A 513 33.68 -2.77 24.47
N LEU A 514 32.95 -3.58 25.26
CA LEU A 514 31.68 -3.17 25.87
C LEU A 514 31.87 -2.00 26.85
N GLN A 515 32.92 -2.04 27.69
CA GLN A 515 33.23 -0.96 28.62
C GLN A 515 33.57 0.35 27.88
N GLN A 516 34.30 0.27 26.76
CA GLN A 516 34.58 1.45 25.91
C GLN A 516 33.31 1.99 25.28
N TYR A 517 32.42 1.14 24.79
CA TYR A 517 31.16 1.55 24.17
C TYR A 517 30.23 2.22 25.20
N LEU A 518 30.05 1.60 26.35
CA LEU A 518 29.16 2.12 27.42
C LEU A 518 29.66 3.46 28.02
N LYS A 519 30.99 3.67 28.09
CA LYS A 519 31.56 4.95 28.53
C LYS A 519 31.31 6.09 27.54
N LYS A 520 31.21 5.80 26.25
CA LYS A 520 30.95 6.82 25.23
C LYS A 520 29.48 7.21 25.12
N GLY A 521 28.59 6.43 25.72
CA GLY A 521 27.15 6.55 25.53
C GLY A 521 26.69 6.15 24.11
N PRO A 522 25.38 5.99 23.90
CA PRO A 522 24.86 5.76 22.55
C PRO A 522 25.23 6.97 21.66
N LYS A 523 25.68 6.71 20.43
CA LYS A 523 25.78 7.77 19.43
C LYS A 523 24.37 8.24 19.10
N VAL A 524 24.02 9.43 19.53
CA VAL A 524 22.80 10.12 19.14
C VAL A 524 22.97 10.73 17.76
#